data_7760600eec58547020923a170bf52f2b
#
_entry.id   7760600eec58547020923a170bf52f2b
#
_cell.length_a   1.000
_cell.length_b   1.000
_cell.length_c   1.000
_cell.angle_alpha   90.00
_cell.angle_beta   90.00
_cell.angle_gamma   90.00
#
_symmetry.space_group_name_H-M   'P 1'
#
loop_
_entity.id
_entity.type
_entity.pdbx_description
1 polymer ?
#
loop_
_entity_poly.entity_id
_entity_poly.type
_entity_poly.pdbx_seq_one_letter_code
_entity_poly.pdbx_strand_id
1 'polypeptide(L)'
;GMTEEEKIASLARITTYTDMAASMKDADLVIEAATENIDLKIKIFESIDKHAPANCILATNTSSISITRIASHTTRMHKVIGMHFMNPVPVMKLVEVINGYVTDKETTETIIELSKHIGKIPCVVNDYPGFISNRILLPMINEAILALQEGVAGVEEIDTIMKLGMAH
;
A
#
# COMPACT_ATOMS: atom_id res chain seq x y z
N GLY A 1 24.26 -1.18 8.55
CA GLY A 1 23.97 -0.72 7.17
C GLY A 1 24.42 -1.76 6.16
N MET A 2 23.99 -1.62 4.94
CA MET A 2 24.37 -2.50 3.81
C MET A 2 25.83 -2.28 3.45
N THR A 3 26.56 -3.35 3.15
CA THR A 3 27.94 -3.27 2.63
C THR A 3 27.95 -2.76 1.18
N GLU A 4 29.11 -2.29 0.68
CA GLU A 4 29.20 -1.85 -0.72
C GLU A 4 28.98 -3.00 -1.71
N GLU A 5 29.42 -4.21 -1.37
CA GLU A 5 29.19 -5.43 -2.17
C GLU A 5 27.69 -5.78 -2.25
N GLU A 6 26.97 -5.74 -1.12
CA GLU A 6 25.52 -5.96 -1.08
C GLU A 6 24.76 -4.91 -1.88
N LYS A 7 25.20 -3.65 -1.84
CA LYS A 7 24.62 -2.55 -2.63
C LYS A 7 24.81 -2.81 -4.14
N ILE A 8 26.02 -3.13 -4.58
CA ILE A 8 26.32 -3.43 -5.98
C ILE A 8 25.46 -4.62 -6.45
N ALA A 9 25.42 -5.71 -5.68
CA ALA A 9 24.61 -6.88 -5.99
C ALA A 9 23.10 -6.57 -6.05
N SER A 10 22.63 -5.66 -5.22
CA SER A 10 21.22 -5.22 -5.23
C SER A 10 20.91 -4.38 -6.46
N LEU A 11 21.77 -3.42 -6.79
CA LEU A 11 21.60 -2.56 -7.97
C LEU A 11 21.64 -3.35 -9.27
N ALA A 12 22.46 -4.39 -9.35
CA ALA A 12 22.56 -5.26 -10.53
C ALA A 12 21.28 -6.05 -10.83
N ARG A 13 20.34 -6.15 -9.86
CA ARG A 13 19.04 -6.80 -10.01
C ARG A 13 17.93 -5.83 -10.41
N ILE A 14 18.22 -4.54 -10.53
CA ILE A 14 17.23 -3.50 -10.88
C ILE A 14 17.43 -3.14 -12.35
N THR A 15 16.37 -3.29 -13.14
CA THR A 15 16.33 -2.83 -14.53
C THR A 15 15.28 -1.72 -14.63
N THR A 16 15.67 -0.59 -15.24
CA THR A 16 14.77 0.55 -15.44
C THR A 16 14.20 0.57 -16.83
N TYR A 17 12.95 0.95 -16.98
CA TYR A 17 12.23 1.05 -18.23
C TYR A 17 11.52 2.39 -18.34
N THR A 18 11.41 2.91 -19.55
CA THR A 18 10.55 4.06 -19.91
C THR A 18 9.27 3.60 -20.60
N ASP A 19 9.24 2.36 -21.07
CA ASP A 19 8.06 1.70 -21.64
C ASP A 19 7.48 0.72 -20.63
N MET A 20 6.25 1.00 -20.20
CA MET A 20 5.54 0.19 -19.21
C MET A 20 5.24 -1.23 -19.73
N ALA A 21 4.86 -1.36 -21.01
CA ALA A 21 4.57 -2.67 -21.60
C ALA A 21 5.81 -3.59 -21.61
N ALA A 22 6.97 -3.04 -21.98
CA ALA A 22 8.22 -3.77 -21.97
C ALA A 22 8.67 -4.19 -20.55
N SER A 23 8.37 -3.35 -19.54
CA SER A 23 8.77 -3.64 -18.16
C SER A 23 8.02 -4.79 -17.51
N MET A 24 6.83 -5.13 -18.03
CA MET A 24 5.91 -6.11 -17.40
C MET A 24 5.89 -7.47 -18.10
N LYS A 25 6.64 -7.64 -19.19
CA LYS A 25 6.55 -8.82 -20.06
C LYS A 25 6.69 -10.16 -19.33
N ASP A 26 7.53 -10.21 -18.31
CA ASP A 26 7.84 -11.41 -17.55
C ASP A 26 7.56 -11.22 -16.05
N ALA A 27 6.66 -10.28 -15.69
CA ALA A 27 6.37 -9.96 -14.30
C ALA A 27 5.39 -10.95 -13.67
N ASP A 28 5.72 -11.44 -12.49
CA ASP A 28 4.81 -12.22 -11.62
C ASP A 28 3.94 -11.31 -10.75
N LEU A 29 4.43 -10.12 -10.46
CA LEU A 29 3.76 -9.10 -9.65
C LEU A 29 4.07 -7.71 -10.20
N VAL A 30 3.06 -6.88 -10.35
CA VAL A 30 3.20 -5.44 -10.61
C VAL A 30 2.66 -4.68 -9.40
N ILE A 31 3.47 -3.77 -8.84
CA ILE A 31 3.06 -2.88 -7.75
C ILE A 31 2.99 -1.45 -8.29
N GLU A 32 1.79 -0.92 -8.42
CA GLU A 32 1.57 0.46 -8.83
C GLU A 32 1.72 1.40 -7.63
N ALA A 33 2.57 2.42 -7.75
CA ALA A 33 2.81 3.44 -6.73
C ALA A 33 3.01 4.84 -7.36
N ALA A 34 2.25 5.14 -8.43
CA ALA A 34 2.49 6.32 -9.25
C ALA A 34 1.67 7.55 -8.84
N THR A 35 0.42 7.37 -8.39
CA THR A 35 -0.51 8.50 -8.20
C THR A 35 -1.68 8.17 -7.26
N GLU A 36 -2.26 9.21 -6.64
CA GLU A 36 -3.56 9.13 -5.95
C GLU A 36 -4.70 9.77 -6.76
N ASN A 37 -4.48 10.07 -8.05
CA ASN A 37 -5.54 10.45 -8.98
C ASN A 37 -6.23 9.19 -9.51
N ILE A 38 -7.52 9.02 -9.20
CA ILE A 38 -8.27 7.81 -9.53
C ILE A 38 -8.39 7.56 -11.03
N ASP A 39 -8.63 8.59 -11.83
CA ASP A 39 -8.81 8.44 -13.27
C ASP A 39 -7.51 8.02 -13.96
N LEU A 40 -6.39 8.58 -13.50
CA LEU A 40 -5.07 8.19 -13.99
C LEU A 40 -4.70 6.77 -13.51
N LYS A 41 -5.00 6.42 -12.26
CA LYS A 41 -4.76 5.08 -11.71
C LYS A 41 -5.54 4.01 -12.48
N ILE A 42 -6.79 4.27 -12.81
CA ILE A 42 -7.62 3.37 -13.65
C ILE A 42 -6.95 3.14 -15.01
N LYS A 43 -6.54 4.19 -15.71
CA LYS A 43 -5.82 4.07 -17.00
C LYS A 43 -4.53 3.26 -16.88
N ILE A 44 -3.79 3.45 -15.80
CA ILE A 44 -2.59 2.65 -15.50
C ILE A 44 -2.97 1.18 -15.34
N PHE A 45 -4.01 0.85 -14.55
CA PHE A 45 -4.45 -0.51 -14.32
C PHE A 45 -5.01 -1.18 -15.59
N GLU A 46 -5.76 -0.47 -16.42
CA GLU A 46 -6.19 -0.96 -17.74
C GLU A 46 -4.98 -1.30 -18.63
N SER A 47 -3.94 -0.48 -18.59
CA SER A 47 -2.71 -0.75 -19.33
C SER A 47 -1.92 -1.91 -18.75
N ILE A 48 -1.80 -2.01 -17.42
CA ILE A 48 -1.16 -3.15 -16.74
C ILE A 48 -1.91 -4.44 -17.08
N ASP A 49 -3.22 -4.46 -16.97
CA ASP A 49 -4.05 -5.63 -17.25
C ASP A 49 -3.89 -6.15 -18.68
N LYS A 50 -3.70 -5.23 -19.63
CA LYS A 50 -3.48 -5.55 -21.04
C LYS A 50 -2.11 -6.17 -21.33
N HIS A 51 -1.05 -5.75 -20.62
CA HIS A 51 0.32 -6.05 -21.00
C HIS A 51 1.02 -7.05 -20.06
N ALA A 52 0.59 -7.13 -18.80
CA ALA A 52 1.16 -8.09 -17.85
C ALA A 52 0.72 -9.53 -18.18
N PRO A 53 1.55 -10.55 -17.87
CA PRO A 53 1.20 -11.95 -18.03
C PRO A 53 -0.13 -12.31 -17.35
N ALA A 54 -0.86 -13.30 -17.87
CA ALA A 54 -2.20 -13.67 -17.38
C ALA A 54 -2.21 -14.06 -15.89
N ASN A 55 -1.11 -14.62 -15.38
CA ASN A 55 -0.98 -15.04 -13.99
C ASN A 55 -0.45 -13.95 -13.06
N CYS A 56 -0.04 -12.80 -13.61
CA CYS A 56 0.52 -11.70 -12.83
C CYS A 56 -0.50 -11.14 -11.83
N ILE A 57 -0.07 -10.96 -10.59
CA ILE A 57 -0.83 -10.25 -9.56
C ILE A 57 -0.66 -8.75 -9.76
N LEU A 58 -1.75 -8.00 -9.65
CA LEU A 58 -1.78 -6.54 -9.80
C LEU A 58 -2.02 -5.89 -8.45
N ALA A 59 -0.97 -5.32 -7.87
CA ALA A 59 -1.04 -4.64 -6.59
C ALA A 59 -1.01 -3.12 -6.74
N THR A 60 -1.60 -2.41 -5.79
CA THR A 60 -1.51 -0.95 -5.69
C THR A 60 -1.07 -0.53 -4.28
N ASN A 61 -0.20 0.47 -4.21
CA ASN A 61 0.24 1.09 -2.96
C ASN A 61 -0.65 2.29 -2.56
N THR A 62 -1.88 2.36 -3.05
CA THR A 62 -2.78 3.45 -2.68
C THR A 62 -3.05 3.47 -1.18
N SER A 63 -3.20 4.68 -0.63
CA SER A 63 -3.54 4.90 0.79
C SER A 63 -5.05 5.06 1.03
N SER A 64 -5.85 5.28 -0.04
CA SER A 64 -7.24 5.71 0.12
C SER A 64 -8.22 5.24 -0.96
N ILE A 65 -7.71 4.86 -2.14
CA ILE A 65 -8.58 4.51 -3.26
C ILE A 65 -9.05 3.05 -3.12
N SER A 66 -10.35 2.82 -3.31
CA SER A 66 -10.93 1.48 -3.24
C SER A 66 -10.26 0.50 -4.21
N ILE A 67 -9.77 -0.60 -3.68
CA ILE A 67 -9.18 -1.71 -4.44
C ILE A 67 -10.22 -2.33 -5.35
N THR A 68 -11.44 -2.50 -4.86
CA THR A 68 -12.59 -3.02 -5.62
C THR A 68 -12.90 -2.15 -6.84
N ARG A 69 -12.86 -0.82 -6.67
CA ARG A 69 -13.07 0.12 -7.77
C ARG A 69 -11.97 0.00 -8.82
N ILE A 70 -10.71 -0.09 -8.43
CA ILE A 70 -9.60 -0.29 -9.36
C ILE A 70 -9.77 -1.64 -10.09
N ALA A 71 -10.03 -2.70 -9.34
CA ALA A 71 -10.21 -4.06 -9.88
C ALA A 71 -11.32 -4.13 -10.93
N SER A 72 -12.42 -3.38 -10.77
CA SER A 72 -13.56 -3.39 -11.71
C SER A 72 -13.21 -2.91 -13.13
N HIS A 73 -12.05 -2.29 -13.30
CA HIS A 73 -11.51 -1.86 -14.60
C HIS A 73 -10.49 -2.84 -15.18
N THR A 74 -10.38 -4.05 -14.62
CA THR A 74 -9.47 -5.11 -15.10
C THR A 74 -10.24 -6.37 -15.45
N THR A 75 -9.66 -7.22 -16.31
CA THR A 75 -10.24 -8.53 -16.66
C THR A 75 -9.94 -9.61 -15.63
N ARG A 76 -9.02 -9.34 -14.67
CA ARG A 76 -8.56 -10.25 -13.61
C ARG A 76 -8.80 -9.67 -12.21
N MET A 77 -10.02 -9.24 -11.95
CA MET A 77 -10.41 -8.60 -10.68
C MET A 77 -9.95 -9.39 -9.43
N HIS A 78 -9.96 -10.72 -9.51
CA HIS A 78 -9.57 -11.63 -8.43
C HIS A 78 -8.07 -11.60 -8.11
N LYS A 79 -7.24 -11.11 -9.05
CA LYS A 79 -5.79 -10.92 -8.89
C LYS A 79 -5.38 -9.48 -8.56
N VAL A 80 -6.36 -8.60 -8.29
CA VAL A 80 -6.09 -7.22 -7.87
C VAL A 80 -6.14 -7.12 -6.36
N ILE A 81 -5.12 -6.49 -5.75
CA ILE A 81 -4.95 -6.41 -4.30
C ILE A 81 -4.29 -5.08 -3.90
N GLY A 82 -4.58 -4.58 -2.72
CA GLY A 82 -3.84 -3.49 -2.11
C GLY A 82 -2.60 -4.01 -1.39
N MET A 83 -1.48 -3.34 -1.60
CA MET A 83 -0.21 -3.60 -0.90
C MET A 83 0.33 -2.26 -0.40
N HIS A 84 -0.24 -1.79 0.71
CA HIS A 84 0.00 -0.47 1.25
C HIS A 84 1.19 -0.48 2.21
N PHE A 85 2.30 0.06 1.72
CA PHE A 85 3.54 0.21 2.49
C PHE A 85 3.51 1.50 3.30
N MET A 86 4.08 1.45 4.51
CA MET A 86 4.25 2.64 5.36
C MET A 86 5.57 3.34 5.04
N ASN A 87 5.53 4.66 4.97
CA ASN A 87 6.72 5.48 4.66
C ASN A 87 7.44 5.89 5.96
N PRO A 88 8.79 5.78 6.03
CA PRO A 88 9.76 5.32 5.02
C PRO A 88 9.76 3.78 4.86
N VAL A 89 9.55 3.30 3.63
CA VAL A 89 9.40 1.86 3.34
C VAL A 89 10.55 0.99 3.88
N PRO A 90 11.83 1.37 3.79
CA PRO A 90 12.91 0.53 4.32
C PRO A 90 12.89 0.37 5.85
N VAL A 91 12.26 1.30 6.58
CA VAL A 91 12.25 1.35 8.05
C VAL A 91 10.98 0.72 8.61
N MET A 92 9.84 1.10 8.06
CA MET A 92 8.52 0.67 8.55
C MET A 92 8.26 -0.79 8.18
N LYS A 93 7.90 -1.60 9.17
CA LYS A 93 7.71 -3.04 8.97
C LYS A 93 6.33 -3.43 8.43
N LEU A 94 5.31 -2.62 8.71
CA LEU A 94 3.93 -2.92 8.33
C LEU A 94 3.71 -2.86 6.82
N VAL A 95 2.96 -3.83 6.30
CA VAL A 95 2.25 -3.75 5.02
C VAL A 95 0.78 -4.07 5.29
N GLU A 96 -0.13 -3.13 5.02
CA GLU A 96 -1.55 -3.47 4.95
C GLU A 96 -1.79 -4.20 3.62
N VAL A 97 -2.31 -5.41 3.71
CA VAL A 97 -2.72 -6.23 2.56
C VAL A 97 -4.23 -6.09 2.42
N ILE A 98 -4.68 -5.31 1.45
CA ILE A 98 -6.09 -4.92 1.34
C ILE A 98 -6.78 -5.79 0.30
N ASN A 99 -7.73 -6.60 0.73
CA ASN A 99 -8.57 -7.39 -0.17
C ASN A 99 -9.70 -6.53 -0.73
N GLY A 100 -9.76 -6.42 -2.08
CA GLY A 100 -10.95 -5.98 -2.75
C GLY A 100 -12.08 -7.03 -2.61
N TYR A 101 -13.28 -6.67 -3.00
CA TYR A 101 -14.47 -7.52 -2.80
C TYR A 101 -14.34 -8.91 -3.43
N VAL A 102 -13.62 -9.03 -4.55
CA VAL A 102 -13.44 -10.29 -5.29
C VAL A 102 -11.99 -10.79 -5.32
N THR A 103 -11.09 -10.16 -4.56
CA THR A 103 -9.70 -10.66 -4.44
C THR A 103 -9.73 -12.08 -3.90
N ASP A 104 -9.08 -13.00 -4.60
CA ASP A 104 -9.10 -14.40 -4.21
C ASP A 104 -8.11 -14.71 -3.06
N LYS A 105 -8.32 -15.87 -2.46
CA LYS A 105 -7.51 -16.33 -1.33
C LYS A 105 -6.06 -16.59 -1.74
N GLU A 106 -5.84 -17.16 -2.92
CA GLU A 106 -4.51 -17.48 -3.45
C GLU A 106 -3.68 -16.21 -3.64
N THR A 107 -4.27 -15.16 -4.23
CA THR A 107 -3.63 -13.84 -4.37
C THR A 107 -3.27 -13.26 -3.00
N THR A 108 -4.19 -13.32 -2.04
CA THR A 108 -3.94 -12.83 -0.68
C THR A 108 -2.80 -13.58 0.01
N GLU A 109 -2.81 -14.92 -0.04
CA GLU A 109 -1.78 -15.76 0.57
C GLU A 109 -0.40 -15.53 -0.07
N THR A 110 -0.35 -15.40 -1.40
CA THR A 110 0.90 -15.08 -2.13
C THR A 110 1.49 -13.76 -1.66
N ILE A 111 0.68 -12.72 -1.51
CA ILE A 111 1.16 -11.39 -1.06
C ILE A 111 1.58 -11.42 0.42
N ILE A 112 0.89 -12.18 1.27
CA ILE A 112 1.30 -12.40 2.67
C ILE A 112 2.69 -13.04 2.73
N GLU A 113 2.90 -14.13 2.01
CA GLU A 113 4.19 -14.84 2.03
C GLU A 113 5.31 -14.00 1.42
N LEU A 114 5.05 -13.28 0.34
CA LEU A 114 6.02 -12.33 -0.24
C LEU A 114 6.38 -11.25 0.78
N SER A 115 5.39 -10.66 1.44
CA SER A 115 5.63 -9.61 2.45
C SER A 115 6.51 -10.11 3.59
N LYS A 116 6.25 -11.31 4.11
CA LYS A 116 7.12 -11.95 5.12
C LYS A 116 8.53 -12.18 4.59
N HIS A 117 8.66 -12.68 3.37
CA HIS A 117 9.95 -12.97 2.74
C HIS A 117 10.84 -11.73 2.62
N ILE A 118 10.25 -10.57 2.33
CA ILE A 118 10.98 -9.28 2.29
C ILE A 118 11.13 -8.61 3.67
N GLY A 119 10.85 -9.33 4.76
CA GLY A 119 11.04 -8.85 6.13
C GLY A 119 9.96 -7.92 6.64
N LYS A 120 8.79 -7.88 5.99
CA LYS A 120 7.63 -7.10 6.42
C LYS A 120 6.67 -7.93 7.29
N ILE A 121 5.78 -7.23 7.98
CA ILE A 121 4.68 -7.81 8.75
C ILE A 121 3.38 -7.49 8.02
N PRO A 122 2.80 -8.44 7.28
CA PRO A 122 1.54 -8.24 6.58
C PRO A 122 0.36 -8.27 7.56
N CYS A 123 -0.55 -7.31 7.42
CA CYS A 123 -1.83 -7.31 8.09
C CYS A 123 -2.95 -7.26 7.04
N VAL A 124 -3.77 -8.31 6.99
CA VAL A 124 -4.87 -8.41 6.03
C VAL A 124 -6.05 -7.57 6.52
N VAL A 125 -6.56 -6.72 5.64
CA VAL A 125 -7.72 -5.87 5.90
C VAL A 125 -8.66 -5.88 4.70
N ASN A 126 -9.91 -5.48 4.91
CA ASN A 126 -10.89 -5.34 3.85
C ASN A 126 -10.85 -3.94 3.23
N ASP A 127 -11.32 -3.84 1.99
CA ASP A 127 -11.41 -2.59 1.23
C ASP A 127 -12.52 -1.69 1.77
N TYR A 128 -12.19 -0.94 2.82
CA TYR A 128 -13.04 0.10 3.39
C TYR A 128 -12.34 1.46 3.37
N PRO A 129 -13.08 2.58 3.36
CA PRO A 129 -12.49 3.92 3.38
C PRO A 129 -11.48 4.13 4.50
N GLY A 130 -10.25 4.49 4.13
CA GLY A 130 -9.13 4.71 5.05
C GLY A 130 -8.43 3.42 5.51
N PHE A 131 -8.85 2.25 5.02
CA PHE A 131 -8.39 0.92 5.47
C PHE A 131 -8.44 0.82 7.00
N ILE A 132 -7.37 0.42 7.70
CA ILE A 132 -7.34 0.48 9.17
C ILE A 132 -6.51 1.66 9.67
N SER A 133 -5.31 1.87 9.11
CA SER A 133 -4.40 2.91 9.60
C SER A 133 -5.02 4.30 9.56
N ASN A 134 -5.49 4.74 8.42
CA ASN A 134 -6.11 6.07 8.26
C ASN A 134 -7.51 6.14 8.90
N ARG A 135 -8.26 5.04 8.90
CA ARG A 135 -9.58 4.96 9.54
C ARG A 135 -9.54 5.25 11.04
N ILE A 136 -8.44 4.87 11.70
CA ILE A 136 -8.25 5.13 13.14
C ILE A 136 -7.53 6.46 13.36
N LEU A 137 -6.44 6.69 12.64
CA LEU A 137 -5.57 7.83 12.85
C LEU A 137 -6.27 9.18 12.59
N LEU A 138 -6.99 9.30 11.47
CA LEU A 138 -7.63 10.58 11.12
C LEU A 138 -8.72 11.02 12.12
N PRO A 139 -9.64 10.16 12.57
CA PRO A 139 -10.58 10.50 13.64
C PRO A 139 -9.87 10.85 14.95
N MET A 140 -8.80 10.16 15.31
CA MET A 140 -8.03 10.46 16.52
C MET A 140 -7.41 11.86 16.47
N ILE A 141 -6.80 12.24 15.34
CA ILE A 141 -6.27 13.59 15.13
C ILE A 141 -7.41 14.63 15.17
N ASN A 142 -8.51 14.33 14.51
CA ASN A 142 -9.68 15.22 14.49
C ASN A 142 -10.25 15.42 15.91
N GLU A 143 -10.31 14.37 16.72
CA GLU A 143 -10.77 14.46 18.11
C GLU A 143 -9.85 15.32 18.97
N ALA A 144 -8.54 15.26 18.77
CA ALA A 144 -7.59 16.14 19.44
C ALA A 144 -7.82 17.62 19.08
N ILE A 145 -8.16 17.90 17.82
CA ILE A 145 -8.51 19.25 17.37
C ILE A 145 -9.84 19.72 18.01
N LEU A 146 -10.84 18.86 18.12
CA LEU A 146 -12.10 19.17 18.78
C LEU A 146 -11.89 19.43 20.28
N ALA A 147 -11.08 18.63 20.97
CA ALA A 147 -10.74 18.82 22.37
C ALA A 147 -10.05 20.18 22.60
N LEU A 148 -9.16 20.61 21.69
CA LEU A 148 -8.56 21.95 21.72
C LEU A 148 -9.64 23.04 21.53
N GLN A 149 -10.54 22.89 20.57
CA GLN A 149 -11.61 23.85 20.29
C GLN A 149 -12.57 23.99 21.46
N GLU A 150 -12.88 22.91 22.17
CA GLU A 150 -13.75 22.85 23.34
C GLU A 150 -13.06 23.39 24.61
N GLY A 151 -11.76 23.67 24.56
CA GLY A 151 -11.00 24.18 25.69
C GLY A 151 -10.71 23.13 26.78
N VAL A 152 -10.71 21.85 26.42
CA VAL A 152 -10.35 20.75 27.33
C VAL A 152 -8.89 20.87 27.81
N ALA A 153 -7.99 21.21 26.89
CA ALA A 153 -6.57 21.48 27.20
C ALA A 153 -5.93 22.32 26.08
N GLY A 154 -4.74 22.86 26.34
CA GLY A 154 -3.94 23.54 25.32
C GLY A 154 -3.22 22.55 24.40
N VAL A 155 -2.58 23.08 23.34
CA VAL A 155 -1.85 22.26 22.36
C VAL A 155 -0.73 21.45 23.01
N GLU A 156 0.07 22.09 23.87
CA GLU A 156 1.22 21.46 24.53
C GLU A 156 0.80 20.32 25.46
N GLU A 157 -0.31 20.50 26.20
CA GLU A 157 -0.86 19.49 27.10
C GLU A 157 -1.39 18.29 26.32
N ILE A 158 -2.17 18.52 25.22
CA ILE A 158 -2.68 17.46 24.36
C ILE A 158 -1.50 16.65 23.80
N ASP A 159 -0.52 17.32 23.18
CA ASP A 159 0.65 16.67 22.61
C ASP A 159 1.44 15.86 23.65
N THR A 160 1.65 16.45 24.82
CA THR A 160 2.40 15.79 25.89
C THR A 160 1.70 14.55 26.40
N ILE A 161 0.39 14.63 26.62
CA ILE A 161 -0.43 13.48 27.05
C ILE A 161 -0.41 12.37 26.00
N MET A 162 -0.58 12.71 24.73
CA MET A 162 -0.59 11.72 23.66
C MET A 162 0.77 11.05 23.48
N LYS A 163 1.87 11.82 23.52
CA LYS A 163 3.23 11.28 23.40
C LYS A 163 3.66 10.44 24.59
N LEU A 164 3.46 10.95 25.82
CA LEU A 164 3.99 10.30 27.02
C LEU A 164 3.03 9.33 27.68
N GLY A 165 1.73 9.57 27.55
CA GLY A 165 0.69 8.72 28.15
C GLY A 165 0.21 7.61 27.21
N MET A 166 0.12 7.88 25.92
CA MET A 166 -0.42 6.96 24.92
C MET A 166 0.62 6.40 23.96
N ALA A 167 1.86 6.88 24.03
CA ALA A 167 2.98 6.52 23.14
C ALA A 167 2.69 6.79 21.65
N HIS A 168 2.02 7.93 21.36
CA HIS A 168 1.53 8.27 20.03
C HIS A 168 2.12 9.57 19.52
#